data_dec6899965232992dba23701fa436851
#
_entry.id   dec6899965232992dba23701fa436851
#
_cell.length_a   1.000
_cell.length_b   1.000
_cell.length_c   1.000
_cell.angle_alpha   90.00
_cell.angle_beta   90.00
_cell.angle_gamma   90.00
#
_symmetry.space_group_name_H-M   'P 1'
#
loop_
_entity.id
_entity.type
_entity.pdbx_description
1 polymer ?
#
loop_
_entity_poly.entity_id
_entity_poly.type
_entity_poly.pdbx_seq_one_letter_code
_entity_poly.pdbx_strand_id
1 'polypeptide(L)'
;MHLLRLVPDDTHIQFMRGRFAGVIVSGILSTLSIVLFFYPGLNLGVDFRGGTLVELRGPRALRTDAIREAFAPLGFGDLRVQEFDSPQDVLVRSENNTQVPDAQNRIAARVAKVLPDVQIRRVEIVGATVSAELFRNGLLATGLALVAVLIYIWFRFEWQFGIGVVATLILDVTKTVGFFGVTQFQFDLTSVAALLTLIGYSVTDNVVVYDRIRENLAKHRTMPLRQLIDLSINQTLGRTVVTSLTVFLSILPLAVIGGEVMRGFALASLFGIVVGTSSSIFIASPILLFLGEKRLRPWLARAAPSRSIAAR
;
A
#
# COMPACT_ATOMS: atom_id res chain seq x y z
N MET A 1 4.55 20.75 -30.17
CA MET A 1 4.33 19.49 -29.45
C MET A 1 3.12 19.68 -28.56
N HIS A 2 1.98 19.06 -28.87
CA HIS A 2 0.85 19.04 -27.99
C HIS A 2 1.18 18.04 -26.86
N LEU A 3 1.63 18.55 -25.72
CA LEU A 3 1.71 17.77 -24.50
C LEU A 3 0.30 17.24 -24.20
N LEU A 4 0.16 15.92 -24.00
CA LEU A 4 -1.07 15.28 -23.58
C LEU A 4 -1.52 15.91 -22.24
N ARG A 5 -2.45 16.86 -22.30
CA ARG A 5 -3.08 17.43 -21.12
C ARG A 5 -4.22 16.51 -20.70
N LEU A 6 -3.95 15.64 -19.74
CA LEU A 6 -4.94 14.70 -19.19
C LEU A 6 -6.05 15.42 -18.42
N VAL A 7 -5.75 16.58 -17.87
CA VAL A 7 -6.70 17.41 -17.12
C VAL A 7 -6.68 18.81 -17.75
N PRO A 8 -7.83 19.39 -18.13
CA PRO A 8 -7.92 20.77 -18.61
C PRO A 8 -7.49 21.77 -17.52
N ASP A 9 -6.80 22.86 -17.93
CA ASP A 9 -6.34 23.89 -17.01
C ASP A 9 -7.51 24.64 -16.31
N ASP A 10 -8.70 24.65 -16.93
CA ASP A 10 -9.92 25.32 -16.46
C ASP A 10 -10.87 24.37 -15.74
N THR A 11 -10.36 23.45 -14.95
CA THR A 11 -11.20 22.52 -14.18
C THR A 11 -11.80 23.25 -12.95
N HIS A 12 -13.13 23.18 -12.79
CA HIS A 12 -13.86 23.79 -11.67
C HIS A 12 -14.74 22.77 -10.94
N ILE A 13 -14.16 21.65 -10.55
CA ILE A 13 -14.89 20.57 -9.86
C ILE A 13 -15.07 20.96 -8.38
N GLN A 14 -16.30 20.84 -7.87
CA GLN A 14 -16.64 21.11 -6.48
C GLN A 14 -16.43 19.85 -5.61
N PHE A 15 -15.19 19.48 -5.33
CA PHE A 15 -14.84 18.29 -4.54
C PHE A 15 -15.44 18.32 -3.13
N MET A 16 -15.45 19.50 -2.50
CA MET A 16 -15.98 19.67 -1.14
C MET A 16 -17.49 19.56 -1.04
N ARG A 17 -18.22 19.48 -2.17
CA ARG A 17 -19.64 19.13 -2.17
C ARG A 17 -19.85 17.66 -1.77
N GLY A 18 -18.96 16.79 -2.23
CA GLY A 18 -18.96 15.34 -1.94
C GLY A 18 -18.19 14.91 -0.68
N ARG A 19 -17.71 15.86 0.16
CA ARG A 19 -16.82 15.55 1.30
C ARG A 19 -17.35 14.49 2.26
N PHE A 20 -18.65 14.53 2.57
CA PHE A 20 -19.26 13.55 3.48
C PHE A 20 -19.31 12.15 2.84
N ALA A 21 -19.62 12.07 1.55
CA ALA A 21 -19.63 10.79 0.84
C ALA A 21 -18.23 10.17 0.83
N GLY A 22 -17.19 10.95 0.52
CA GLY A 22 -15.80 10.48 0.54
C GLY A 22 -15.35 9.98 1.92
N VAL A 23 -15.64 10.75 2.97
CA VAL A 23 -15.30 10.37 4.35
C VAL A 23 -16.07 9.12 4.80
N ILE A 24 -17.37 9.03 4.47
CA ILE A 24 -18.22 7.87 4.81
C ILE A 24 -17.72 6.62 4.09
N VAL A 25 -17.50 6.69 2.78
CA VAL A 25 -16.99 5.54 2.00
C VAL A 25 -15.64 5.09 2.54
N SER A 26 -14.72 6.02 2.80
CA SER A 26 -13.43 5.69 3.39
C SER A 26 -13.56 5.07 4.79
N GLY A 27 -14.46 5.58 5.62
CA GLY A 27 -14.76 5.02 6.94
C GLY A 27 -15.29 3.60 6.86
N ILE A 28 -16.24 3.34 5.95
CA ILE A 28 -16.80 2.00 5.72
C ILE A 28 -15.70 1.04 5.25
N LEU A 29 -14.90 1.44 4.24
CA LEU A 29 -13.81 0.61 3.73
C LEU A 29 -12.76 0.31 4.80
N SER A 30 -12.40 1.29 5.63
CA SER A 30 -11.44 1.08 6.71
C SER A 30 -12.00 0.18 7.81
N THR A 31 -13.27 0.34 8.17
CA THR A 31 -13.93 -0.55 9.14
C THR A 31 -14.01 -1.98 8.60
N LEU A 32 -14.40 -2.15 7.34
CA LEU A 32 -14.39 -3.45 6.68
C LEU A 32 -12.98 -4.06 6.68
N SER A 33 -11.95 -3.27 6.39
CA SER A 33 -10.56 -3.72 6.40
C SER A 33 -10.13 -4.21 7.79
N ILE A 34 -10.56 -3.54 8.85
CA ILE A 34 -10.30 -3.97 10.23
C ILE A 34 -11.00 -5.30 10.52
N VAL A 35 -12.27 -5.45 10.10
CA VAL A 35 -13.00 -6.71 10.27
C VAL A 35 -12.30 -7.84 9.53
N LEU A 36 -11.87 -7.62 8.30
CA LEU A 36 -11.17 -8.59 7.47
C LEU A 36 -9.79 -8.97 8.03
N PHE A 37 -9.14 -8.06 8.74
CA PHE A 37 -7.90 -8.36 9.44
C PHE A 37 -8.09 -9.42 10.55
N PHE A 38 -9.23 -9.42 11.22
CA PHE A 38 -9.54 -10.41 12.25
C PHE A 38 -10.22 -11.67 11.70
N TYR A 39 -11.04 -11.54 10.64
CA TYR A 39 -11.76 -12.66 10.03
C TYR A 39 -11.99 -12.39 8.53
N PRO A 40 -11.41 -13.23 7.63
CA PRO A 40 -10.65 -14.47 7.84
C PRO A 40 -9.20 -14.27 8.33
N GLY A 41 -8.70 -13.03 8.43
CA GLY A 41 -7.34 -12.71 8.77
C GLY A 41 -6.43 -12.62 7.54
N LEU A 42 -5.13 -12.36 7.79
CA LEU A 42 -4.13 -12.29 6.74
C LEU A 42 -3.58 -13.69 6.42
N ASN A 43 -3.40 -13.96 5.14
CA ASN A 43 -2.66 -15.14 4.67
C ASN A 43 -1.14 -14.85 4.77
N LEU A 44 -0.58 -15.05 5.98
CA LEU A 44 0.84 -14.78 6.23
C LEU A 44 1.72 -15.73 5.42
N GLY A 45 2.73 -15.17 4.74
CA GLY A 45 3.76 -15.91 4.02
C GLY A 45 4.71 -16.69 4.93
N VAL A 46 5.59 -17.49 4.33
CA VAL A 46 6.62 -18.25 5.06
C VAL A 46 7.62 -17.35 5.77
N ASP A 47 7.81 -16.12 5.29
CA ASP A 47 8.63 -15.10 5.94
C ASP A 47 8.18 -14.81 7.37
N PHE A 48 6.88 -14.90 7.66
CA PHE A 48 6.29 -14.52 8.95
C PHE A 48 5.81 -15.71 9.78
N ARG A 49 5.44 -16.82 9.13
CA ARG A 49 5.04 -18.06 9.84
C ARG A 49 6.17 -19.05 9.98
N GLY A 50 7.19 -18.94 9.12
CA GLY A 50 8.17 -19.99 8.93
C GLY A 50 7.62 -21.15 8.11
N GLY A 51 8.47 -22.13 7.86
CA GLY A 51 8.11 -23.32 7.11
C GLY A 51 8.80 -23.41 5.74
N THR A 52 8.25 -24.27 4.90
CA THR A 52 8.75 -24.50 3.54
C THR A 52 7.65 -24.20 2.53
N LEU A 53 8.01 -23.48 1.48
CA LEU A 53 7.16 -23.20 0.34
C LEU A 53 7.86 -23.68 -0.92
N VAL A 54 7.14 -24.47 -1.72
CA VAL A 54 7.65 -24.99 -3.00
C VAL A 54 6.63 -24.67 -4.09
N GLU A 55 7.07 -23.98 -5.12
CA GLU A 55 6.28 -23.69 -6.31
C GLU A 55 6.67 -24.68 -7.40
N LEU A 56 5.68 -25.40 -7.91
CA LEU A 56 5.83 -26.42 -8.93
C LEU A 56 5.05 -26.04 -10.18
N ARG A 57 5.63 -26.27 -11.35
CA ARG A 57 4.95 -26.14 -12.62
C ARG A 57 5.08 -27.41 -13.45
N GLY A 58 3.93 -27.92 -13.89
CA GLY A 58 3.86 -29.05 -14.82
C GLY A 58 3.52 -28.64 -16.25
N PRO A 59 3.80 -29.49 -17.23
CA PRO A 59 3.37 -29.29 -18.61
C PRO A 59 1.84 -29.46 -18.78
N ARG A 60 1.19 -30.10 -17.80
CA ARG A 60 -0.26 -30.36 -17.74
C ARG A 60 -0.76 -30.05 -16.32
N ALA A 61 -2.10 -30.01 -16.17
CA ALA A 61 -2.73 -29.89 -14.86
C ALA A 61 -2.14 -30.91 -13.85
N LEU A 62 -1.66 -30.39 -12.72
CA LEU A 62 -1.05 -31.19 -11.66
C LEU A 62 -2.13 -31.65 -10.67
N ARG A 63 -2.16 -32.96 -10.39
CA ARG A 63 -3.06 -33.48 -9.37
C ARG A 63 -2.50 -33.24 -7.99
N THR A 64 -3.24 -32.49 -7.19
CA THR A 64 -2.84 -32.12 -5.81
C THR A 64 -2.56 -33.33 -4.93
N ASP A 65 -3.31 -34.44 -5.12
CA ASP A 65 -3.10 -35.69 -4.37
C ASP A 65 -1.76 -36.33 -4.70
N ALA A 66 -1.39 -36.40 -5.99
CA ALA A 66 -0.11 -36.95 -6.42
C ALA A 66 1.09 -36.15 -5.87
N ILE A 67 0.93 -34.83 -5.78
CA ILE A 67 1.96 -33.98 -5.19
C ILE A 67 2.04 -34.21 -3.67
N ARG A 68 0.90 -34.31 -2.98
CA ARG A 68 0.89 -34.61 -1.55
C ARG A 68 1.58 -35.96 -1.24
N GLU A 69 1.31 -37.01 -2.03
CA GLU A 69 1.98 -38.29 -1.92
C GLU A 69 3.50 -38.20 -2.22
N ALA A 70 3.88 -37.41 -3.20
CA ALA A 70 5.28 -37.18 -3.53
C ALA A 70 6.05 -36.50 -2.39
N PHE A 71 5.43 -35.60 -1.66
CA PHE A 71 6.07 -34.82 -0.59
C PHE A 71 5.95 -35.48 0.79
N ALA A 72 4.99 -36.40 1.02
CA ALA A 72 4.78 -37.07 2.30
C ALA A 72 6.04 -37.69 2.91
N PRO A 73 6.92 -38.42 2.15
CA PRO A 73 8.12 -39.02 2.72
C PRO A 73 9.23 -38.03 3.09
N LEU A 74 9.10 -36.74 2.74
CA LEU A 74 10.11 -35.75 3.05
C LEU A 74 10.07 -35.28 4.52
N GLY A 75 8.99 -35.60 5.24
CA GLY A 75 8.88 -35.29 6.68
C GLY A 75 8.50 -33.83 6.98
N PHE A 76 7.88 -33.13 6.05
CA PHE A 76 7.43 -31.75 6.23
C PHE A 76 6.14 -31.62 7.06
N GLY A 77 5.55 -32.69 7.59
CA GLY A 77 4.31 -32.65 8.35
C GLY A 77 3.09 -32.35 7.49
N ASP A 78 2.17 -31.54 8.01
CA ASP A 78 0.96 -31.17 7.28
C ASP A 78 1.29 -30.32 6.06
N LEU A 79 0.88 -30.82 4.89
CA LEU A 79 1.11 -30.19 3.60
C LEU A 79 -0.17 -29.56 3.10
N ARG A 80 -0.13 -28.24 2.89
CA ARG A 80 -1.15 -27.53 2.12
C ARG A 80 -0.71 -27.48 0.67
N VAL A 81 -1.49 -28.14 -0.19
CA VAL A 81 -1.25 -28.19 -1.63
C VAL A 81 -2.41 -27.42 -2.28
N GLN A 82 -2.10 -26.35 -2.98
CA GLN A 82 -3.09 -25.48 -3.62
C GLN A 82 -2.72 -25.27 -5.07
N GLU A 83 -3.71 -25.35 -5.95
CA GLU A 83 -3.59 -24.83 -7.31
C GLU A 83 -3.57 -23.32 -7.25
N PHE A 84 -2.74 -22.71 -8.09
CA PHE A 84 -2.66 -21.27 -8.12
C PHE A 84 -2.34 -20.81 -9.55
N ASP A 85 -2.82 -19.64 -9.94
CA ASP A 85 -2.72 -19.02 -11.28
C ASP A 85 -3.25 -19.91 -12.44
N SER A 86 -2.80 -21.14 -12.53
CA SER A 86 -3.28 -22.11 -13.51
C SER A 86 -3.32 -23.53 -12.92
N PRO A 87 -4.10 -24.47 -13.51
CA PRO A 87 -4.08 -25.87 -13.08
C PRO A 87 -2.71 -26.56 -13.24
N GLN A 88 -1.78 -25.92 -13.94
CA GLN A 88 -0.42 -26.39 -14.15
C GLN A 88 0.53 -25.94 -13.04
N ASP A 89 0.14 -24.92 -12.27
CA ASP A 89 0.94 -24.33 -11.21
C ASP A 89 0.38 -24.75 -9.85
N VAL A 90 1.22 -25.33 -9.02
CA VAL A 90 0.84 -25.80 -7.69
C VAL A 90 1.82 -25.29 -6.65
N LEU A 91 1.26 -24.74 -5.58
CA LEU A 91 1.97 -24.30 -4.41
C LEU A 91 1.88 -25.35 -3.32
N VAL A 92 3.02 -25.84 -2.87
CA VAL A 92 3.14 -26.77 -1.74
C VAL A 92 3.68 -25.97 -0.56
N ARG A 93 2.94 -25.94 0.52
CA ARG A 93 3.32 -25.25 1.75
C ARG A 93 3.30 -26.19 2.94
N SER A 94 4.35 -26.14 3.73
CA SER A 94 4.42 -26.78 5.04
C SER A 94 4.65 -25.74 6.13
N GLU A 95 3.86 -25.79 7.18
CA GLU A 95 4.03 -24.94 8.36
C GLU A 95 4.98 -25.57 9.39
N ASN A 96 5.52 -26.76 9.09
CA ASN A 96 6.42 -27.43 10.01
C ASN A 96 7.79 -26.75 10.01
N ASN A 97 8.11 -26.13 11.13
CA ASN A 97 9.37 -25.41 11.38
C ASN A 97 10.55 -26.34 11.69
N THR A 98 10.37 -27.65 11.56
CA THR A 98 11.47 -28.60 11.73
C THR A 98 12.46 -28.36 10.59
N GLN A 99 13.65 -27.88 10.92
CA GLN A 99 14.73 -27.75 9.93
C GLN A 99 15.09 -29.13 9.43
N VAL A 100 14.54 -29.50 8.28
CA VAL A 100 14.95 -30.74 7.59
C VAL A 100 16.32 -30.44 6.98
N PRO A 101 17.38 -31.12 7.44
CA PRO A 101 18.71 -30.90 6.88
C PRO A 101 18.67 -31.17 5.37
N ASP A 102 19.28 -30.26 4.61
CA ASP A 102 19.39 -30.35 3.15
C ASP A 102 18.04 -30.43 2.41
N ALA A 103 17.01 -29.76 2.97
CA ALA A 103 15.63 -29.83 2.48
C ALA A 103 15.51 -29.48 0.98
N GLN A 104 16.25 -28.47 0.51
CA GLN A 104 16.21 -28.05 -0.89
C GLN A 104 16.66 -29.16 -1.85
N ASN A 105 17.78 -29.83 -1.56
CA ASN A 105 18.30 -30.94 -2.37
C ASN A 105 17.39 -32.18 -2.28
N ARG A 106 16.83 -32.44 -1.11
CA ARG A 106 15.87 -33.55 -0.91
C ARG A 106 14.58 -33.32 -1.70
N ILE A 107 14.06 -32.08 -1.72
CA ILE A 107 12.90 -31.71 -2.54
C ILE A 107 13.24 -31.87 -4.01
N ALA A 108 14.37 -31.36 -4.47
CA ALA A 108 14.80 -31.45 -5.87
C ALA A 108 14.96 -32.90 -6.33
N ALA A 109 15.66 -33.72 -5.55
CA ALA A 109 15.85 -35.13 -5.86
C ALA A 109 14.53 -35.91 -5.87
N ARG A 110 13.61 -35.61 -4.95
CA ARG A 110 12.31 -36.28 -4.87
C ARG A 110 11.41 -35.89 -6.03
N VAL A 111 11.31 -34.60 -6.36
CA VAL A 111 10.53 -34.11 -7.51
C VAL A 111 11.07 -34.73 -8.80
N ALA A 112 12.38 -34.69 -9.04
CA ALA A 112 12.99 -35.29 -10.22
C ALA A 112 12.71 -36.80 -10.36
N LYS A 113 12.62 -37.52 -9.23
CA LYS A 113 12.37 -38.95 -9.22
C LYS A 113 10.90 -39.35 -9.43
N VAL A 114 9.96 -38.59 -8.85
CA VAL A 114 8.53 -38.97 -8.81
C VAL A 114 7.70 -38.17 -9.82
N LEU A 115 8.15 -36.97 -10.16
CA LEU A 115 7.46 -36.03 -11.05
C LEU A 115 8.45 -35.47 -12.10
N PRO A 116 9.01 -36.29 -13.00
CA PRO A 116 10.13 -35.91 -13.88
C PRO A 116 9.80 -34.78 -14.84
N ASP A 117 8.51 -34.59 -15.16
CA ASP A 117 8.05 -33.52 -16.07
C ASP A 117 7.72 -32.21 -15.32
N VAL A 118 7.85 -32.19 -14.00
CA VAL A 118 7.50 -31.04 -13.16
C VAL A 118 8.75 -30.20 -12.88
N GLN A 119 8.66 -28.91 -13.14
CA GLN A 119 9.72 -27.94 -12.84
C GLN A 119 9.49 -27.31 -11.48
N ILE A 120 10.53 -27.26 -10.67
CA ILE A 120 10.56 -26.46 -9.44
C ILE A 120 10.88 -25.01 -9.84
N ARG A 121 9.94 -24.10 -9.63
CA ARG A 121 10.13 -22.68 -9.89
C ARG A 121 10.79 -21.96 -8.73
N ARG A 122 10.37 -22.33 -7.51
CA ARG A 122 10.80 -21.66 -6.30
C ARG A 122 10.80 -22.63 -5.12
N VAL A 123 11.82 -22.52 -4.27
CA VAL A 123 11.85 -23.16 -2.96
C VAL A 123 12.25 -22.12 -1.94
N GLU A 124 11.42 -21.92 -0.93
CA GLU A 124 11.70 -21.07 0.21
C GLU A 124 11.61 -21.88 1.48
N ILE A 125 12.62 -21.72 2.32
CA ILE A 125 12.70 -22.41 3.61
C ILE A 125 13.10 -21.38 4.65
N VAL A 126 12.18 -21.11 5.57
CA VAL A 126 12.39 -20.11 6.64
C VAL A 126 12.20 -20.79 7.99
N GLY A 127 13.26 -20.77 8.81
CA GLY A 127 13.18 -21.30 10.18
C GLY A 127 12.34 -20.42 11.10
N ALA A 128 11.77 -21.00 12.16
CA ALA A 128 10.90 -20.29 13.11
C ALA A 128 11.54 -19.05 13.75
N THR A 129 12.82 -19.15 14.10
CA THR A 129 13.55 -18.03 14.70
C THR A 129 13.68 -16.88 13.71
N VAL A 130 14.02 -17.20 12.46
CA VAL A 130 14.20 -16.21 11.39
C VAL A 130 12.86 -15.54 11.06
N SER A 131 11.79 -16.32 10.93
CA SER A 131 10.46 -15.75 10.62
C SER A 131 9.94 -14.82 11.72
N ALA A 132 10.14 -15.17 12.99
CA ALA A 132 9.79 -14.30 14.11
C ALA A 132 10.58 -12.99 14.10
N GLU A 133 11.87 -13.06 13.75
CA GLU A 133 12.72 -11.88 13.60
C GLU A 133 12.29 -11.01 12.41
N LEU A 134 12.00 -11.61 11.26
CA LEU A 134 11.52 -10.90 10.07
C LEU A 134 10.18 -10.20 10.34
N PHE A 135 9.25 -10.87 11.00
CA PHE A 135 7.97 -10.28 11.38
C PHE A 135 8.15 -9.06 12.30
N ARG A 136 8.96 -9.21 13.35
CA ARG A 136 9.29 -8.12 14.26
C ARG A 136 9.94 -6.96 13.53
N ASN A 137 10.92 -7.23 12.69
CA ASN A 137 11.64 -6.19 11.94
C ASN A 137 10.75 -5.50 10.91
N GLY A 138 9.85 -6.21 10.22
CA GLY A 138 8.85 -5.65 9.33
C GLY A 138 7.88 -4.71 10.05
N LEU A 139 7.39 -5.10 11.23
CA LEU A 139 6.54 -4.27 12.07
C LEU A 139 7.27 -3.02 12.57
N LEU A 140 8.52 -3.18 13.03
CA LEU A 140 9.36 -2.07 13.47
C LEU A 140 9.66 -1.10 12.31
N ALA A 141 10.00 -1.60 11.14
CA ALA A 141 10.27 -0.78 9.96
C ALA A 141 9.04 0.06 9.57
N THR A 142 7.87 -0.56 9.55
CA THR A 142 6.60 0.16 9.27
C THR A 142 6.31 1.22 10.34
N GLY A 143 6.47 0.88 11.61
CA GLY A 143 6.29 1.82 12.72
C GLY A 143 7.27 2.99 12.65
N LEU A 144 8.56 2.72 12.42
CA LEU A 144 9.59 3.75 12.28
C LEU A 144 9.35 4.64 11.06
N ALA A 145 8.91 4.09 9.94
CA ALA A 145 8.55 4.86 8.75
C ALA A 145 7.39 5.83 9.04
N LEU A 146 6.35 5.37 9.73
CA LEU A 146 5.25 6.23 10.15
C LEU A 146 5.73 7.35 11.08
N VAL A 147 6.55 7.03 12.08
CA VAL A 147 7.12 8.03 13.01
C VAL A 147 8.00 9.04 12.26
N ALA A 148 8.85 8.58 11.35
CA ALA A 148 9.71 9.46 10.54
C ALA A 148 8.88 10.44 9.69
N VAL A 149 7.80 9.93 9.07
CA VAL A 149 6.87 10.77 8.31
C VAL A 149 6.15 11.76 9.22
N LEU A 150 5.71 11.36 10.41
CA LEU A 150 5.09 12.25 11.39
C LEU A 150 6.04 13.38 11.78
N ILE A 151 7.29 13.06 12.06
CA ILE A 151 8.33 14.06 12.38
C ILE A 151 8.53 15.01 11.21
N TYR A 152 8.66 14.47 9.98
CA TYR A 152 8.79 15.30 8.77
C TYR A 152 7.61 16.27 8.61
N ILE A 153 6.37 15.78 8.72
CA ILE A 153 5.17 16.60 8.59
C ILE A 153 5.08 17.64 9.71
N TRP A 154 5.49 17.32 10.92
CA TRP A 154 5.53 18.25 12.06
C TRP A 154 6.48 19.42 11.79
N PHE A 155 7.63 19.17 11.21
CA PHE A 155 8.58 20.25 10.87
C PHE A 155 8.16 21.03 9.61
N ARG A 156 7.50 20.36 8.65
CA ARG A 156 7.16 20.93 7.35
C ARG A 156 5.88 21.76 7.35
N PHE A 157 4.91 21.37 8.19
CA PHE A 157 3.57 21.96 8.25
C PHE A 157 3.14 22.27 9.67
N GLU A 158 2.14 23.15 9.79
CA GLU A 158 1.45 23.38 11.05
C GLU A 158 0.64 22.13 11.45
N TRP A 159 0.40 21.96 12.75
CA TRP A 159 -0.26 20.79 13.33
C TRP A 159 -1.63 20.44 12.71
N GLN A 160 -2.37 21.46 12.21
CA GLN A 160 -3.67 21.26 11.57
C GLN A 160 -3.56 20.44 10.28
N PHE A 161 -2.54 20.72 9.46
CA PHE A 161 -2.21 19.94 8.26
C PHE A 161 -1.68 18.55 8.63
N GLY A 162 -0.89 18.48 9.70
CA GLY A 162 -0.37 17.23 10.22
C GLY A 162 -1.46 16.22 10.56
N ILE A 163 -2.52 16.63 11.23
CA ILE A 163 -3.66 15.77 11.57
C ILE A 163 -4.26 15.13 10.31
N GLY A 164 -4.45 15.90 9.24
CA GLY A 164 -5.01 15.39 7.99
C GLY A 164 -4.13 14.34 7.34
N VAL A 165 -2.80 14.56 7.27
CA VAL A 165 -1.86 13.57 6.71
C VAL A 165 -1.82 12.30 7.55
N VAL A 166 -1.75 12.44 8.87
CA VAL A 166 -1.73 11.27 9.78
C VAL A 166 -2.99 10.42 9.62
N ALA A 167 -4.15 11.08 9.62
CA ALA A 167 -5.43 10.39 9.48
C ALA A 167 -5.51 9.65 8.13
N THR A 168 -5.10 10.28 7.02
CA THR A 168 -5.08 9.61 5.71
C THR A 168 -4.13 8.45 5.67
N LEU A 169 -2.91 8.58 6.21
CA LEU A 169 -1.93 7.50 6.23
C LEU A 169 -2.43 6.27 6.99
N ILE A 170 -3.01 6.48 8.18
CA ILE A 170 -3.57 5.38 8.97
C ILE A 170 -4.68 4.67 8.18
N LEU A 171 -5.58 5.43 7.56
CA LEU A 171 -6.67 4.88 6.78
C LEU A 171 -6.19 4.17 5.51
N ASP A 172 -5.17 4.70 4.83
CA ASP A 172 -4.62 4.12 3.59
C ASP A 172 -3.87 2.82 3.87
N VAL A 173 -3.03 2.79 4.92
CA VAL A 173 -2.38 1.55 5.38
C VAL A 173 -3.42 0.52 5.79
N THR A 174 -4.45 0.92 6.55
CA THR A 174 -5.53 0.02 6.99
C THR A 174 -6.26 -0.59 5.81
N LYS A 175 -6.62 0.20 4.78
CA LYS A 175 -7.28 -0.29 3.56
C LYS A 175 -6.39 -1.22 2.75
N THR A 176 -5.09 -0.92 2.67
CA THR A 176 -4.13 -1.77 1.96
C THR A 176 -3.91 -3.11 2.69
N VAL A 177 -3.88 -3.11 4.01
CA VAL A 177 -3.91 -4.36 4.79
C VAL A 177 -5.23 -5.11 4.55
N GLY A 178 -6.37 -4.40 4.51
CA GLY A 178 -7.66 -4.98 4.16
C GLY A 178 -7.71 -5.59 2.77
N PHE A 179 -7.01 -5.00 1.80
CA PHE A 179 -6.86 -5.58 0.46
C PHE A 179 -6.27 -7.01 0.52
N PHE A 180 -5.23 -7.24 1.33
CA PHE A 180 -4.70 -8.59 1.54
C PHE A 180 -5.70 -9.50 2.25
N GLY A 181 -6.52 -8.97 3.16
CA GLY A 181 -7.60 -9.73 3.80
C GLY A 181 -8.66 -10.22 2.82
N VAL A 182 -9.04 -9.39 1.82
CA VAL A 182 -10.02 -9.75 0.78
C VAL A 182 -9.43 -10.70 -0.25
N THR A 183 -8.26 -10.37 -0.77
CA THR A 183 -7.65 -11.09 -1.90
C THR A 183 -6.99 -12.39 -1.48
N GLN A 184 -6.66 -12.52 -0.18
CA GLN A 184 -5.93 -13.65 0.38
C GLN A 184 -4.56 -13.88 -0.30
N PHE A 185 -4.01 -12.86 -0.97
CA PHE A 185 -2.60 -12.91 -1.39
C PHE A 185 -1.70 -13.08 -0.18
N GLN A 186 -0.57 -13.72 -0.39
CA GLN A 186 0.40 -13.92 0.69
C GLN A 186 0.91 -12.57 1.19
N PHE A 187 0.84 -12.38 2.50
CA PHE A 187 1.40 -11.23 3.17
C PHE A 187 2.80 -11.60 3.68
N ASP A 188 3.81 -11.11 3.00
CA ASP A 188 5.23 -11.40 3.17
C ASP A 188 6.06 -10.11 3.31
N LEU A 189 7.39 -10.21 3.27
CA LEU A 189 8.27 -9.04 3.31
C LEU A 189 8.07 -8.10 2.11
N THR A 190 7.72 -8.63 0.96
CA THR A 190 7.44 -7.80 -0.22
C THR A 190 6.17 -6.97 -0.02
N SER A 191 5.19 -7.52 0.71
CA SER A 191 3.98 -6.81 1.12
C SER A 191 4.27 -5.66 2.07
N VAL A 192 5.21 -5.84 3.01
CA VAL A 192 5.69 -4.74 3.87
C VAL A 192 6.37 -3.66 3.04
N ALA A 193 7.17 -4.04 2.03
CA ALA A 193 7.78 -3.07 1.11
C ALA A 193 6.71 -2.28 0.32
N ALA A 194 5.61 -2.92 -0.09
CA ALA A 194 4.47 -2.24 -0.71
C ALA A 194 3.84 -1.21 0.23
N LEU A 195 3.63 -1.55 1.52
CA LEU A 195 3.11 -0.62 2.52
C LEU A 195 4.04 0.58 2.72
N LEU A 196 5.35 0.36 2.82
CA LEU A 196 6.34 1.43 2.97
C LEU A 196 6.35 2.36 1.74
N THR A 197 6.26 1.79 0.55
CA THR A 197 6.16 2.55 -0.72
C THR A 197 4.88 3.39 -0.75
N LEU A 198 3.75 2.81 -0.35
CA LEU A 198 2.47 3.50 -0.25
C LEU A 198 2.53 4.68 0.73
N ILE A 199 3.13 4.50 1.91
CA ILE A 199 3.30 5.57 2.90
C ILE A 199 4.02 6.76 2.27
N GLY A 200 5.15 6.53 1.60
CA GLY A 200 5.92 7.58 0.93
C GLY A 200 5.12 8.28 -0.18
N TYR A 201 4.41 7.50 -0.99
CA TYR A 201 3.58 8.00 -2.08
C TYR A 201 2.42 8.86 -1.58
N SER A 202 1.63 8.36 -0.62
CA SER A 202 0.46 9.07 -0.06
C SER A 202 0.86 10.38 0.61
N VAL A 203 2.00 10.41 1.33
CA VAL A 203 2.53 11.65 1.91
C VAL A 203 2.86 12.67 0.84
N THR A 204 3.52 12.25 -0.24
CA THR A 204 3.93 13.17 -1.32
C THR A 204 2.73 13.87 -1.94
N ASP A 205 1.64 13.13 -2.21
CA ASP A 205 0.43 13.71 -2.79
C ASP A 205 -0.28 14.65 -1.82
N ASN A 206 -0.40 14.27 -0.55
CA ASN A 206 -0.95 15.14 0.50
C ASN A 206 -0.16 16.46 0.65
N VAL A 207 1.18 16.38 0.60
CA VAL A 207 2.06 17.55 0.69
C VAL A 207 1.82 18.51 -0.47
N VAL A 208 1.67 18.01 -1.70
CA VAL A 208 1.39 18.82 -2.89
C VAL A 208 0.09 19.61 -2.75
N VAL A 209 -0.98 18.94 -2.33
CA VAL A 209 -2.29 19.58 -2.15
C VAL A 209 -2.24 20.60 -1.00
N TYR A 210 -1.60 20.26 0.10
CA TYR A 210 -1.51 21.13 1.27
C TYR A 210 -0.63 22.34 1.06
N ASP A 211 0.49 22.22 0.37
CA ASP A 211 1.30 23.37 -0.02
C ASP A 211 0.49 24.35 -0.89
N ARG A 212 -0.34 23.84 -1.81
CA ARG A 212 -1.20 24.68 -2.62
C ARG A 212 -2.32 25.34 -1.83
N ILE A 213 -2.95 24.63 -0.90
CA ILE A 213 -3.94 25.21 0.02
C ILE A 213 -3.30 26.33 0.83
N ARG A 214 -2.10 26.12 1.37
CA ARG A 214 -1.35 27.10 2.15
C ARG A 214 -1.01 28.34 1.32
N GLU A 215 -0.55 28.17 0.09
CA GLU A 215 -0.28 29.25 -0.84
C GLU A 215 -1.55 30.08 -1.14
N ASN A 216 -2.67 29.41 -1.42
CA ASN A 216 -3.93 30.05 -1.71
C ASN A 216 -4.53 30.74 -0.47
N LEU A 217 -4.35 30.20 0.73
CA LEU A 217 -4.72 30.87 1.98
C LEU A 217 -4.00 32.20 2.15
N ALA A 218 -2.73 32.29 1.74
CA ALA A 218 -1.97 33.57 1.79
C ALA A 218 -2.43 34.56 0.73
N LYS A 219 -2.80 34.12 -0.47
CA LYS A 219 -3.23 34.92 -1.60
C LYS A 219 -4.68 35.43 -1.48
N HIS A 220 -5.60 34.54 -1.07
CA HIS A 220 -7.04 34.79 -1.07
C HIS A 220 -7.62 34.87 0.35
N ARG A 221 -7.32 36.02 1.02
CA ARG A 221 -7.66 36.19 2.44
C ARG A 221 -9.16 36.26 2.74
N THR A 222 -9.99 36.66 1.77
CA THR A 222 -11.45 36.84 1.93
C THR A 222 -12.28 35.69 1.37
N MET A 223 -11.65 34.75 0.61
CA MET A 223 -12.35 33.63 0.00
C MET A 223 -12.81 32.62 1.08
N PRO A 224 -14.05 32.14 1.03
CA PRO A 224 -14.51 31.07 1.93
C PRO A 224 -13.61 29.84 1.84
N LEU A 225 -13.25 29.24 2.99
CA LEU A 225 -12.30 28.12 3.06
C LEU A 225 -12.69 26.95 2.13
N ARG A 226 -14.00 26.65 2.02
CA ARG A 226 -14.49 25.60 1.13
C ARG A 226 -14.12 25.84 -0.34
N GLN A 227 -14.36 27.06 -0.83
CA GLN A 227 -14.05 27.41 -2.22
C GLN A 227 -12.53 27.45 -2.45
N LEU A 228 -11.77 27.88 -1.46
CA LEU A 228 -10.32 27.91 -1.51
C LEU A 228 -9.71 26.50 -1.59
N ILE A 229 -10.25 25.53 -0.84
CA ILE A 229 -9.83 24.14 -0.92
C ILE A 229 -10.17 23.57 -2.30
N ASP A 230 -11.41 23.77 -2.81
CA ASP A 230 -11.79 23.33 -4.15
C ASP A 230 -10.87 23.93 -5.23
N LEU A 231 -10.56 25.23 -5.14
CA LEU A 231 -9.60 25.89 -6.04
C LEU A 231 -8.22 25.24 -5.98
N SER A 232 -7.72 24.96 -4.78
CA SER A 232 -6.39 24.39 -4.58
C SER A 232 -6.28 22.98 -5.15
N ILE A 233 -7.30 22.15 -4.93
CA ILE A 233 -7.37 20.79 -5.50
C ILE A 233 -7.41 20.85 -7.02
N ASN A 234 -8.25 21.70 -7.62
CA ASN A 234 -8.33 21.84 -9.08
C ASN A 234 -6.98 22.27 -9.68
N GLN A 235 -6.26 23.19 -9.01
CA GLN A 235 -4.94 23.66 -9.46
C GLN A 235 -3.84 22.60 -9.38
N THR A 236 -3.98 21.61 -8.50
CA THR A 236 -3.02 20.51 -8.34
C THR A 236 -3.44 19.23 -9.06
N LEU A 237 -4.72 19.13 -9.47
CA LEU A 237 -5.32 17.92 -10.02
C LEU A 237 -4.53 17.35 -11.20
N GLY A 238 -4.13 18.19 -12.15
CA GLY A 238 -3.34 17.77 -13.30
C GLY A 238 -2.02 17.09 -12.88
N ARG A 239 -1.33 17.68 -11.89
CA ARG A 239 -0.08 17.13 -11.35
C ARG A 239 -0.34 15.80 -10.63
N THR A 240 -1.33 15.75 -9.75
CA THR A 240 -1.71 14.54 -9.00
C THR A 240 -2.08 13.39 -9.96
N VAL A 241 -2.90 13.65 -10.96
CA VAL A 241 -3.30 12.63 -11.96
C VAL A 241 -2.09 12.13 -12.77
N VAL A 242 -1.24 13.03 -13.25
CA VAL A 242 -0.06 12.64 -14.04
C VAL A 242 0.92 11.84 -13.19
N THR A 243 1.22 12.27 -11.96
CA THR A 243 2.14 11.53 -11.07
C THR A 243 1.56 10.16 -10.69
N SER A 244 0.29 10.08 -10.32
CA SER A 244 -0.38 8.81 -10.00
C SER A 244 -0.39 7.85 -11.19
N LEU A 245 -0.74 8.35 -12.37
CA LEU A 245 -0.77 7.54 -13.59
C LEU A 245 0.63 7.06 -13.98
N THR A 246 1.66 7.90 -13.84
CA THR A 246 3.04 7.52 -14.15
C THR A 246 3.50 6.37 -13.24
N VAL A 247 3.29 6.48 -11.93
CA VAL A 247 3.66 5.42 -10.98
C VAL A 247 2.81 4.17 -11.21
N PHE A 248 1.51 4.32 -11.45
CA PHE A 248 0.60 3.23 -11.76
C PHE A 248 1.07 2.45 -13.00
N LEU A 249 1.36 3.14 -14.10
CA LEU A 249 1.84 2.53 -15.34
C LEU A 249 3.23 1.90 -15.20
N SER A 250 4.08 2.40 -14.30
CA SER A 250 5.40 1.81 -14.02
C SER A 250 5.28 0.47 -13.28
N ILE A 251 4.27 0.31 -12.43
CA ILE A 251 4.05 -0.91 -11.65
C ILE A 251 3.16 -1.91 -12.40
N LEU A 252 2.30 -1.45 -13.31
CA LEU A 252 1.34 -2.29 -14.02
C LEU A 252 1.99 -3.49 -14.75
N PRO A 253 3.13 -3.35 -15.46
CA PRO A 253 3.80 -4.50 -16.07
C PRO A 253 4.20 -5.57 -15.05
N LEU A 254 4.61 -5.15 -13.85
CA LEU A 254 4.97 -6.07 -12.78
C LEU A 254 3.75 -6.86 -12.27
N ALA A 255 2.57 -6.26 -12.25
CA ALA A 255 1.33 -6.95 -11.90
C ALA A 255 0.89 -7.98 -12.96
N VAL A 256 1.25 -7.75 -14.24
CA VAL A 256 0.83 -8.62 -15.36
C VAL A 256 1.86 -9.70 -15.68
N ILE A 257 3.15 -9.36 -15.65
CA ILE A 257 4.23 -10.23 -16.13
C ILE A 257 5.18 -10.66 -15.00
N GLY A 258 5.12 -10.01 -13.82
CA GLY A 258 6.09 -10.18 -12.73
C GLY A 258 6.06 -11.53 -12.01
N GLY A 259 5.15 -12.42 -12.39
CA GLY A 259 4.95 -13.72 -11.73
C GLY A 259 4.36 -13.57 -10.33
N GLU A 260 4.12 -14.70 -9.69
CA GLU A 260 3.38 -14.76 -8.42
C GLU A 260 4.04 -14.00 -7.26
N VAL A 261 5.37 -14.09 -7.19
CA VAL A 261 6.14 -13.44 -6.12
C VAL A 261 5.92 -11.93 -6.08
N MET A 262 5.88 -11.31 -7.26
CA MET A 262 5.75 -9.85 -7.37
C MET A 262 4.30 -9.40 -7.53
N ARG A 263 3.38 -10.32 -7.83
CA ARG A 263 1.97 -10.00 -8.11
C ARG A 263 1.27 -9.39 -6.90
N GLY A 264 1.45 -9.99 -5.71
CA GLY A 264 0.90 -9.45 -4.46
C GLY A 264 1.40 -8.04 -4.15
N PHE A 265 2.71 -7.83 -4.26
CA PHE A 265 3.35 -6.51 -4.13
C PHE A 265 2.79 -5.51 -5.15
N ALA A 266 2.76 -5.90 -6.42
CA ALA A 266 2.35 -5.00 -7.50
C ALA A 266 0.88 -4.61 -7.38
N LEU A 267 -0.04 -5.56 -7.17
CA LEU A 267 -1.46 -5.29 -7.03
C LEU A 267 -1.78 -4.48 -5.77
N ALA A 268 -1.13 -4.77 -4.64
CA ALA A 268 -1.27 -3.97 -3.42
C ALA A 268 -0.76 -2.53 -3.63
N SER A 269 0.35 -2.37 -4.36
CA SER A 269 0.89 -1.04 -4.70
C SER A 269 -0.04 -0.27 -5.63
N LEU A 270 -0.59 -0.92 -6.69
CA LEU A 270 -1.58 -0.30 -7.59
C LEU A 270 -2.83 0.12 -6.84
N PHE A 271 -3.36 -0.75 -5.97
CA PHE A 271 -4.48 -0.44 -5.11
C PHE A 271 -4.17 0.74 -4.19
N GLY A 272 -3.00 0.73 -3.55
CA GLY A 272 -2.53 1.78 -2.67
C GLY A 272 -2.39 3.14 -3.35
N ILE A 273 -1.92 3.20 -4.61
CA ILE A 273 -1.85 4.44 -5.40
C ILE A 273 -3.24 5.02 -5.60
N VAL A 274 -4.22 4.21 -5.98
CA VAL A 274 -5.61 4.66 -6.20
C VAL A 274 -6.21 5.16 -4.89
N VAL A 275 -6.02 4.42 -3.80
CA VAL A 275 -6.50 4.80 -2.47
C VAL A 275 -5.82 6.07 -1.98
N GLY A 276 -4.48 6.17 -2.04
CA GLY A 276 -3.71 7.32 -1.59
C GLY A 276 -4.06 8.61 -2.36
N THR A 277 -4.20 8.50 -3.69
CA THR A 277 -4.62 9.64 -4.53
C THR A 277 -6.04 10.09 -4.19
N SER A 278 -6.97 9.16 -3.96
CA SER A 278 -8.33 9.52 -3.58
C SER A 278 -8.42 10.10 -2.16
N SER A 279 -7.58 9.63 -1.24
CA SER A 279 -7.59 10.05 0.16
C SER A 279 -7.07 11.48 0.36
N SER A 280 -6.11 11.92 -0.45
CA SER A 280 -5.61 13.31 -0.43
C SER A 280 -6.72 14.32 -0.75
N ILE A 281 -7.63 13.97 -1.67
CA ILE A 281 -8.75 14.81 -2.09
C ILE A 281 -9.93 14.68 -1.14
N PHE A 282 -10.36 13.45 -0.83
CA PHE A 282 -11.63 13.18 -0.16
C PHE A 282 -11.54 12.95 1.35
N ILE A 283 -10.33 12.91 1.93
CA ILE A 283 -10.11 12.74 3.37
C ILE A 283 -9.24 13.86 3.92
N ALA A 284 -8.01 14.04 3.42
CA ALA A 284 -7.08 15.04 3.93
C ALA A 284 -7.65 16.47 3.84
N SER A 285 -8.16 16.82 2.66
CA SER A 285 -8.71 18.15 2.41
C SER A 285 -9.98 18.45 3.21
N PRO A 286 -10.99 17.56 3.31
CA PRO A 286 -12.13 17.76 4.20
C PRO A 286 -11.77 17.88 5.70
N ILE A 287 -10.74 17.19 6.17
CA ILE A 287 -10.30 17.33 7.57
C ILE A 287 -9.92 18.77 7.88
N LEU A 288 -9.22 19.47 6.97
CA LEU A 288 -8.92 20.88 7.15
C LEU A 288 -10.18 21.74 7.25
N LEU A 289 -11.21 21.43 6.45
CA LEU A 289 -12.48 22.13 6.51
C LEU A 289 -13.20 21.91 7.85
N PHE A 290 -13.15 20.69 8.40
CA PHE A 290 -13.73 20.34 9.72
C PHE A 290 -12.97 21.02 10.87
N LEU A 291 -11.65 21.19 10.78
CA LEU A 291 -10.86 21.93 11.78
C LEU A 291 -11.21 23.42 11.84
N GLY A 292 -11.78 23.94 10.76
CA GLY A 292 -12.38 25.27 10.69
C GLY A 292 -11.42 26.41 10.39
N GLU A 293 -11.98 27.41 9.76
CA GLU A 293 -11.28 28.58 9.23
C GLU A 293 -10.56 29.40 10.32
N LYS A 294 -11.15 29.50 11.51
CA LYS A 294 -10.59 30.25 12.64
C LYS A 294 -9.25 29.71 13.13
N ARG A 295 -8.96 28.44 12.89
CA ARG A 295 -7.70 27.79 13.31
C ARG A 295 -6.63 27.87 12.23
N LEU A 296 -7.01 27.98 10.96
CA LEU A 296 -6.09 28.04 9.81
C LEU A 296 -5.62 29.49 9.51
N ARG A 297 -6.44 30.50 9.73
CA ARG A 297 -6.12 31.91 9.41
C ARG A 297 -5.17 32.66 10.37
N PRO A 298 -5.11 32.41 11.69
CA PRO A 298 -4.21 33.15 12.59
C PRO A 298 -2.73 33.01 12.24
N TRP A 299 -2.34 31.92 11.57
CA TRP A 299 -0.99 31.73 11.06
C TRP A 299 -0.61 32.75 9.96
N LEU A 300 -1.55 33.13 9.11
CA LEU A 300 -1.33 34.13 8.04
C LEU A 300 -0.93 35.50 8.59
N ALA A 301 -1.40 35.85 9.75
CA ALA A 301 -1.03 37.09 10.41
C ALA A 301 0.43 37.11 10.90
N ARG A 302 0.98 35.91 11.22
CA ARG A 302 2.38 35.77 11.68
C ARG A 302 3.38 35.57 10.53
N ALA A 303 2.93 35.08 9.39
CA ALA A 303 3.77 34.84 8.21
C ALA A 303 3.86 36.04 7.25
N ALA A 304 3.10 37.15 7.49
CA ALA A 304 3.25 38.36 6.72
C ALA A 304 4.61 38.99 7.09
N PRO A 305 5.56 39.17 6.14
CA PRO A 305 6.75 39.97 6.41
C PRO A 305 6.28 41.36 6.83
N SER A 306 6.81 41.85 7.94
CA SER A 306 6.59 43.19 8.42
C SER A 306 6.96 44.19 7.29
N ARG A 307 5.95 44.65 6.55
CA ARG A 307 6.09 45.83 5.67
C ARG A 307 6.15 47.08 6.57
N SER A 308 7.24 47.23 7.28
CA SER A 308 7.62 48.54 7.82
C SER A 308 9.13 48.63 7.63
N ILE A 309 9.51 49.49 6.80
CA ILE A 309 10.77 50.19 6.62
C ILE A 309 11.00 50.35 5.10
N ALA A 310 10.25 51.24 4.49
CA ALA A 310 10.69 52.03 3.35
C ALA A 310 9.70 53.19 3.15
N ALA A 311 9.67 54.09 4.13
CA ALA A 311 9.18 55.43 3.97
C ALA A 311 10.00 56.34 4.90
N ARG A 312 11.21 56.63 4.48
CA ARG A 312 11.97 57.83 4.79
C ARG A 312 12.93 58.13 3.67
#